data_b471a6ff62ba77aa58a3f6bb0b25a775
#
_entry.id   b471a6ff62ba77aa58a3f6bb0b25a775
#
_cell.length_a   1.000
_cell.length_b   1.000
_cell.length_c   1.000
_cell.angle_alpha   90.00
_cell.angle_beta   90.00
_cell.angle_gamma   90.00
#
_symmetry.space_group_name_H-M   'P 1'
#
loop_
_entity.id
_entity.type
_entity.pdbx_description
1 polymer ?
#
loop_
_entity_poly.entity_id
_entity_poly.type
_entity_poly.pdbx_seq_one_letter_code
_entity_poly.pdbx_strand_id
1 'polypeptide(L)'
;MIHQPIPDCFKHCRLISVDCETTGLSVLYNTIIEIGCVEVNNGRVVKFGSKSGFTRLFSGGHSSMYLVRKVHHIKDSDRSSEKYSTFKQSAEKISEYLSNSILVTHNGNSFDIPMIQQKLTEAGFPLHDFKSIDTLQLVRKMRQKESGEEDEKRQHGRNTLENLCREFGLVYGGDEGRNAHRGLEDAEACLDLLFYLVNNGKVEISI
;
A
#
# COMPACT_ATOMS: atom_id res chain seq x y z
N MET A 1 -4.02 -8.58 9.65
CA MET A 1 -4.97 -8.00 10.66
C MET A 1 -4.33 -6.76 11.27
N ILE A 2 -5.07 -5.67 11.48
CA ILE A 2 -4.54 -4.47 12.14
C ILE A 2 -4.36 -4.74 13.63
N HIS A 3 -3.16 -4.49 14.12
CA HIS A 3 -2.73 -4.78 15.50
C HIS A 3 -2.56 -3.51 16.35
N GLN A 4 -2.34 -2.35 15.70
CA GLN A 4 -2.19 -1.08 16.38
C GLN A 4 -3.54 -0.39 16.61
N PRO A 5 -3.75 0.28 17.76
CA PRO A 5 -4.95 1.07 17.98
C PRO A 5 -5.03 2.23 17.01
N ILE A 6 -6.24 2.53 16.53
CA ILE A 6 -6.47 3.65 15.61
C ILE A 6 -6.26 4.96 16.37
N PRO A 7 -5.32 5.85 15.94
CA PRO A 7 -5.09 7.14 16.59
C PRO A 7 -6.33 8.06 16.53
N ASP A 8 -6.47 8.90 17.54
CA ASP A 8 -7.62 9.81 17.67
C ASP A 8 -7.77 10.76 16.49
N CYS A 9 -6.67 11.23 15.90
CA CYS A 9 -6.69 12.11 14.74
C CYS A 9 -7.34 11.46 13.50
N PHE A 10 -7.45 10.13 13.44
CA PHE A 10 -8.07 9.42 12.34
C PHE A 10 -9.51 8.96 12.60
N LYS A 11 -10.07 9.24 13.78
CA LYS A 11 -11.43 8.76 14.15
C LYS A 11 -12.55 9.24 13.23
N HIS A 12 -12.37 10.36 12.56
CA HIS A 12 -13.37 10.95 11.66
C HIS A 12 -12.94 10.93 10.18
N CYS A 13 -11.88 10.20 9.87
CA CYS A 13 -11.33 10.10 8.52
C CYS A 13 -11.73 8.78 7.87
N ARG A 14 -11.73 8.80 6.55
CA ARG A 14 -11.71 7.60 5.74
C ARG A 14 -10.30 7.39 5.19
N LEU A 15 -9.58 6.43 5.76
CA LEU A 15 -8.25 6.01 5.32
C LEU A 15 -8.37 4.74 4.50
N ILE A 16 -7.62 4.66 3.42
CA ILE A 16 -7.42 3.41 2.69
C ILE A 16 -5.92 3.18 2.55
N SER A 17 -5.40 2.20 3.27
CA SER A 17 -4.05 1.71 2.99
C SER A 17 -4.10 0.87 1.73
N VAL A 18 -3.22 1.17 0.78
CA VAL A 18 -3.16 0.50 -0.52
C VAL A 18 -1.74 0.14 -0.86
N ASP A 19 -1.58 -1.06 -1.41
CA ASP A 19 -0.34 -1.58 -1.95
C ASP A 19 -0.60 -2.33 -3.25
N CYS A 20 0.30 -2.23 -4.23
CA CYS A 20 0.14 -2.76 -5.57
C CYS A 20 1.30 -3.69 -5.95
N GLU A 21 0.96 -4.91 -6.38
CA GLU A 21 1.90 -5.75 -7.10
C GLU A 21 1.77 -5.54 -8.62
N THR A 22 2.91 -5.50 -9.30
CA THR A 22 2.96 -5.11 -10.71
C THR A 22 3.83 -6.06 -11.54
N THR A 23 3.71 -5.97 -12.86
CA THR A 23 4.60 -6.73 -13.77
C THR A 23 6.02 -6.18 -13.83
N GLY A 24 6.28 -5.01 -13.25
CA GLY A 24 7.58 -4.35 -13.22
C GLY A 24 7.46 -2.91 -12.72
N LEU A 25 8.57 -2.18 -12.69
CA LEU A 25 8.67 -0.89 -12.02
C LEU A 25 8.26 0.33 -12.84
N SER A 26 8.07 0.18 -14.15
CA SER A 26 7.71 1.31 -15.01
C SER A 26 6.21 1.57 -14.99
N VAL A 27 5.81 2.74 -14.54
CA VAL A 27 4.40 3.20 -14.53
C VAL A 27 3.78 3.18 -15.92
N LEU A 28 4.57 3.49 -16.97
CA LEU A 28 4.07 3.56 -18.35
C LEU A 28 3.92 2.18 -19.01
N TYR A 29 4.87 1.26 -18.77
CA TYR A 29 4.97 0.00 -19.51
C TYR A 29 4.47 -1.21 -18.74
N ASN A 30 4.33 -1.10 -17.42
CA ASN A 30 3.91 -2.21 -16.60
C ASN A 30 2.45 -2.07 -16.17
N THR A 31 1.87 -3.15 -15.66
CA THR A 31 0.48 -3.18 -15.21
C THR A 31 0.37 -3.67 -13.78
N ILE A 32 -0.70 -3.25 -13.12
CA ILE A 32 -1.08 -3.77 -11.80
C ILE A 32 -1.63 -5.18 -11.97
N ILE A 33 -1.11 -6.12 -11.20
CA ILE A 33 -1.54 -7.53 -11.19
C ILE A 33 -2.22 -7.93 -9.88
N GLU A 34 -1.96 -7.21 -8.80
CA GLU A 34 -2.69 -7.31 -7.53
C GLU A 34 -2.84 -5.92 -6.92
N ILE A 35 -3.96 -5.69 -6.26
CA ILE A 35 -4.15 -4.55 -5.36
C ILE A 35 -4.64 -5.08 -4.03
N GLY A 36 -3.98 -4.70 -2.95
CA GLY A 36 -4.39 -4.94 -1.58
C GLY A 36 -4.88 -3.65 -0.93
N CYS A 37 -6.01 -3.73 -0.22
CA CYS A 37 -6.58 -2.57 0.44
C CYS A 37 -7.06 -2.90 1.85
N VAL A 38 -6.80 -1.98 2.78
CA VAL A 38 -7.37 -1.97 4.13
C VAL A 38 -8.03 -0.63 4.37
N GLU A 39 -9.30 -0.64 4.71
CA GLU A 39 -10.06 0.58 4.98
C GLU A 39 -10.30 0.77 6.48
N VAL A 40 -10.03 1.99 6.95
CA VAL A 40 -10.48 2.50 8.24
C VAL A 40 -11.45 3.64 7.98
N ASN A 41 -12.63 3.56 8.55
CA ASN A 41 -13.68 4.56 8.37
C ASN A 41 -14.35 4.85 9.71
N ASN A 42 -14.41 6.12 10.06
CA ASN A 42 -14.98 6.57 11.34
C ASN A 42 -14.43 5.78 12.56
N GLY A 43 -13.10 5.64 12.63
CA GLY A 43 -12.40 4.99 13.73
C GLY A 43 -12.61 3.47 13.82
N ARG A 44 -13.00 2.82 12.72
CA ARG A 44 -13.21 1.36 12.66
C ARG A 44 -12.60 0.77 11.41
N VAL A 45 -11.96 -0.38 11.57
CA VAL A 45 -11.51 -1.20 10.43
C VAL A 45 -12.74 -1.79 9.74
N VAL A 46 -12.90 -1.51 8.45
CA VAL A 46 -13.96 -2.09 7.62
C VAL A 46 -13.63 -3.55 7.33
N LYS A 47 -14.54 -4.45 7.66
CA LYS A 47 -14.33 -5.90 7.47
C LYS A 47 -14.85 -6.37 6.11
N PHE A 48 -14.05 -7.19 5.44
CA PHE A 48 -14.40 -7.92 4.23
C PHE A 48 -14.48 -9.42 4.56
N GLY A 49 -15.65 -9.87 4.99
CA GLY A 49 -15.81 -11.16 5.62
C GLY A 49 -15.08 -11.22 6.97
N SER A 50 -14.18 -12.18 7.15
CA SER A 50 -13.34 -12.31 8.37
C SER A 50 -12.05 -11.47 8.32
N LYS A 51 -11.71 -10.88 7.16
CA LYS A 51 -10.45 -10.14 6.95
C LYS A 51 -10.60 -8.65 7.25
N SER A 52 -9.50 -8.00 7.59
CA SER A 52 -9.38 -6.55 7.79
C SER A 52 -9.34 -5.74 6.50
N GLY A 53 -9.27 -6.41 5.36
CA GLY A 53 -9.20 -5.79 4.03
C GLY A 53 -9.47 -6.82 2.96
N PHE A 54 -9.17 -6.47 1.72
CA PHE A 54 -9.26 -7.36 0.58
C PHE A 54 -8.03 -7.30 -0.31
N THR A 55 -7.82 -8.38 -1.05
CA THR A 55 -6.88 -8.41 -2.16
C THR A 55 -7.62 -8.76 -3.44
N ARG A 56 -7.21 -8.16 -4.56
CA ARG A 56 -7.76 -8.45 -5.88
C ARG A 56 -6.66 -8.67 -6.89
N LEU A 57 -6.64 -9.85 -7.46
CA LEU A 57 -5.80 -10.20 -8.61
C LEU A 57 -6.45 -9.73 -9.92
N PHE A 58 -5.61 -9.35 -10.88
CA PHE A 58 -6.03 -8.97 -12.22
C PHE A 58 -5.38 -9.85 -13.26
N SER A 59 -6.17 -10.25 -14.26
CA SER A 59 -5.66 -10.93 -15.45
C SER A 59 -5.09 -9.93 -16.45
N GLY A 60 -4.40 -10.45 -17.47
CA GLY A 60 -3.86 -9.66 -18.58
C GLY A 60 -2.52 -8.99 -18.25
N GLY A 61 -2.06 -8.16 -19.18
CA GLY A 61 -0.74 -7.56 -19.14
C GLY A 61 0.38 -8.52 -19.56
N HIS A 62 1.60 -8.02 -19.54
CA HIS A 62 2.80 -8.82 -19.81
C HIS A 62 3.12 -9.73 -18.63
N SER A 63 3.89 -10.79 -18.89
CA SER A 63 4.48 -11.58 -17.81
C SER A 63 5.32 -10.70 -16.90
N SER A 64 5.24 -10.96 -15.60
CA SER A 64 6.03 -10.20 -14.62
C SER A 64 7.52 -10.42 -14.88
N MET A 65 8.30 -9.33 -14.77
CA MET A 65 9.75 -9.41 -14.80
C MET A 65 10.23 -10.37 -13.73
N TYR A 66 11.28 -11.16 -14.07
CA TYR A 66 11.82 -12.19 -13.18
C TYR A 66 12.12 -11.70 -11.76
N LEU A 67 12.72 -10.51 -11.65
CA LEU A 67 13.09 -9.93 -10.34
C LEU A 67 11.86 -9.58 -9.50
N VAL A 68 10.84 -8.92 -10.07
CA VAL A 68 9.62 -8.56 -9.32
C VAL A 68 8.80 -9.81 -8.96
N ARG A 69 8.77 -10.83 -9.83
CA ARG A 69 8.13 -12.11 -9.53
C ARG A 69 8.77 -12.86 -8.36
N LYS A 70 10.08 -12.68 -8.15
CA LYS A 70 10.76 -13.21 -6.96
C LYS A 70 10.34 -12.52 -5.66
N VAL A 71 9.82 -11.31 -5.75
CA VAL A 71 9.34 -10.54 -4.58
C VAL A 71 7.90 -10.95 -4.26
N HIS A 72 6.95 -10.72 -5.17
CA HIS A 72 5.52 -10.95 -4.90
C HIS A 72 5.06 -12.41 -5.09
N HIS A 73 5.86 -13.28 -5.71
CA HIS A 73 5.59 -14.71 -5.96
C HIS A 73 4.32 -15.03 -6.79
N ILE A 74 3.65 -14.03 -7.37
CA ILE A 74 2.45 -14.22 -8.20
C ILE A 74 2.89 -14.74 -9.58
N LYS A 75 2.39 -15.91 -9.97
CA LYS A 75 2.61 -16.50 -11.28
C LYS A 75 1.53 -16.07 -12.25
N ASP A 76 1.84 -16.08 -13.55
CA ASP A 76 0.84 -15.77 -14.59
C ASP A 76 -0.34 -16.76 -14.56
N SER A 77 -0.07 -18.04 -14.19
CA SER A 77 -1.11 -19.04 -13.97
C SER A 77 -2.09 -18.71 -12.84
N ASP A 78 -1.67 -17.94 -11.85
CA ASP A 78 -2.49 -17.60 -10.69
C ASP A 78 -3.55 -16.55 -11.02
N ARG A 79 -3.41 -15.87 -12.18
CA ARG A 79 -4.23 -14.73 -12.62
C ARG A 79 -4.83 -14.93 -14.01
N SER A 80 -5.38 -16.10 -14.30
CA SER A 80 -5.98 -16.43 -15.59
C SER A 80 -7.21 -15.54 -15.90
N SER A 81 -7.42 -15.23 -17.19
CA SER A 81 -8.56 -14.43 -17.67
C SER A 81 -9.91 -15.09 -17.46
N GLU A 82 -9.95 -16.41 -17.29
CA GLU A 82 -11.15 -17.15 -16.96
C GLU A 82 -11.66 -16.86 -15.53
N LYS A 83 -10.73 -16.56 -14.63
CA LYS A 83 -11.03 -16.38 -13.21
C LYS A 83 -11.06 -14.90 -12.79
N TYR A 84 -10.24 -14.06 -13.41
CA TYR A 84 -10.05 -12.69 -13.00
C TYR A 84 -10.29 -11.70 -14.13
N SER A 85 -10.92 -10.56 -13.80
CA SER A 85 -11.03 -9.42 -14.70
C SER A 85 -9.67 -8.74 -14.86
N THR A 86 -9.50 -7.97 -15.93
CA THR A 86 -8.37 -7.05 -16.06
C THR A 86 -8.53 -5.85 -15.11
N PHE A 87 -7.44 -5.11 -14.85
CA PHE A 87 -7.53 -3.85 -14.11
C PHE A 87 -8.51 -2.89 -14.80
N LYS A 88 -8.43 -2.74 -16.13
CA LYS A 88 -9.31 -1.87 -16.93
C LYS A 88 -10.80 -2.19 -16.71
N GLN A 89 -11.18 -3.46 -16.68
CA GLN A 89 -12.56 -3.87 -16.42
C GLN A 89 -13.03 -3.60 -14.98
N SER A 90 -12.12 -3.38 -14.07
CA SER A 90 -12.39 -3.09 -12.66
C SER A 90 -12.17 -1.61 -12.30
N ALA A 91 -11.71 -0.81 -13.25
CA ALA A 91 -11.23 0.56 -13.02
C ALA A 91 -12.29 1.48 -12.41
N GLU A 92 -13.56 1.37 -12.86
CA GLU A 92 -14.67 2.14 -12.30
C GLU A 92 -14.82 1.89 -10.79
N LYS A 93 -14.92 0.62 -10.40
CA LYS A 93 -15.08 0.24 -8.99
C LYS A 93 -13.86 0.63 -8.14
N ILE A 94 -12.65 0.55 -8.72
CA ILE A 94 -11.42 0.97 -8.03
C ILE A 94 -11.43 2.48 -7.85
N SER A 95 -11.75 3.23 -8.90
CA SER A 95 -11.84 4.69 -8.88
C SER A 95 -12.85 5.17 -7.82
N GLU A 96 -14.07 4.60 -7.81
CA GLU A 96 -15.11 4.90 -6.82
C GLU A 96 -14.66 4.55 -5.39
N TYR A 97 -14.06 3.36 -5.21
CA TYR A 97 -13.62 2.89 -3.89
C TYR A 97 -12.54 3.78 -3.29
N LEU A 98 -11.56 4.20 -4.09
CA LEU A 98 -10.46 5.05 -3.63
C LEU A 98 -10.85 6.53 -3.51
N SER A 99 -11.97 6.95 -4.12
CA SER A 99 -12.42 8.33 -4.07
C SER A 99 -12.80 8.77 -2.64
N ASN A 100 -12.64 10.07 -2.36
CA ASN A 100 -13.00 10.68 -1.06
C ASN A 100 -12.34 9.99 0.15
N SER A 101 -11.11 9.48 -0.02
CA SER A 101 -10.31 8.89 1.04
C SER A 101 -8.92 9.53 1.10
N ILE A 102 -8.23 9.28 2.20
CA ILE A 102 -6.80 9.55 2.33
C ILE A 102 -6.09 8.21 2.10
N LEU A 103 -5.26 8.12 1.06
CA LEU A 103 -4.50 6.93 0.78
C LEU A 103 -3.30 6.84 1.72
N VAL A 104 -3.10 5.68 2.33
CA VAL A 104 -1.92 5.38 3.15
C VAL A 104 -1.06 4.41 2.37
N THR A 105 0.23 4.73 2.20
CA THR A 105 1.15 3.94 1.39
C THR A 105 2.55 3.91 2.02
N HIS A 106 3.38 2.99 1.56
CA HIS A 106 4.82 2.98 1.87
C HIS A 106 5.64 3.17 0.59
N ASN A 107 6.21 4.36 0.38
CA ASN A 107 6.83 4.80 -0.88
C ASN A 107 5.84 4.95 -2.06
N GLY A 108 4.55 4.96 -1.77
CA GLY A 108 3.52 4.93 -2.81
C GLY A 108 3.33 6.25 -3.54
N ASN A 109 3.75 7.38 -2.98
CA ASN A 109 3.79 8.65 -3.70
C ASN A 109 4.72 8.61 -4.91
N SER A 110 5.71 7.73 -4.89
CA SER A 110 6.65 7.51 -5.98
C SER A 110 6.29 6.33 -6.88
N PHE A 111 5.39 5.43 -6.45
CA PHE A 111 5.10 4.21 -7.19
C PHE A 111 3.61 3.86 -7.28
N ASP A 112 2.96 3.46 -6.17
CA ASP A 112 1.58 2.92 -6.18
C ASP A 112 0.57 3.95 -6.72
N ILE A 113 0.61 5.17 -6.21
CA ILE A 113 -0.32 6.23 -6.60
C ILE A 113 -0.16 6.61 -8.06
N PRO A 114 1.04 6.91 -8.59
CA PRO A 114 1.25 7.14 -10.01
C PRO A 114 0.82 5.94 -10.89
N MET A 115 1.08 4.71 -10.44
CA MET A 115 0.68 3.50 -11.16
C MET A 115 -0.85 3.38 -11.25
N ILE A 116 -1.56 3.55 -10.12
CA ILE A 116 -3.03 3.53 -10.08
C ILE A 116 -3.60 4.64 -10.98
N GLN A 117 -3.10 5.87 -10.85
CA GLN A 117 -3.55 7.01 -11.66
C GLN A 117 -3.36 6.76 -13.15
N GLN A 118 -2.19 6.26 -13.56
CA GLN A 118 -1.91 5.94 -14.96
C GLN A 118 -2.90 4.89 -15.50
N LYS A 119 -3.13 3.81 -14.74
CA LYS A 119 -4.03 2.74 -15.16
C LYS A 119 -5.50 3.14 -15.16
N LEU A 120 -5.93 4.03 -14.26
CA LEU A 120 -7.26 4.63 -14.29
C LEU A 120 -7.42 5.54 -15.52
N THR A 121 -6.42 6.37 -15.82
CA THR A 121 -6.42 7.23 -17.00
C THR A 121 -6.47 6.43 -18.31
N GLU A 122 -5.68 5.36 -18.43
CA GLU A 122 -5.72 4.43 -19.57
C GLU A 122 -7.09 3.73 -19.72
N ALA A 123 -7.83 3.59 -18.62
CA ALA A 123 -9.18 3.05 -18.62
C ALA A 123 -10.27 4.10 -18.91
N GLY A 124 -9.92 5.37 -19.06
CA GLY A 124 -10.85 6.46 -19.38
C GLY A 124 -11.37 7.23 -18.16
N PHE A 125 -10.80 7.03 -16.98
CA PHE A 125 -11.16 7.78 -15.79
C PHE A 125 -10.23 8.99 -15.61
N PRO A 126 -10.74 10.12 -15.06
CA PRO A 126 -9.92 11.31 -14.86
C PRO A 126 -8.81 11.06 -13.82
N LEU A 127 -7.78 11.89 -13.89
CA LEU A 127 -6.80 11.97 -12.81
C LEU A 127 -7.49 12.34 -11.51
N HIS A 128 -7.22 11.58 -10.46
CA HIS A 128 -7.68 11.87 -9.10
C HIS A 128 -6.61 12.66 -8.35
N ASP A 129 -7.03 13.71 -7.65
CA ASP A 129 -6.17 14.36 -6.66
C ASP A 129 -6.28 13.60 -5.34
N PHE A 130 -5.55 12.48 -5.25
CA PHE A 130 -5.52 11.67 -4.05
C PHE A 130 -4.76 12.39 -2.94
N LYS A 131 -5.44 12.67 -1.84
CA LYS A 131 -4.74 12.97 -0.59
C LYS A 131 -4.01 11.71 -0.13
N SER A 132 -2.76 11.84 0.31
CA SER A 132 -1.98 10.69 0.71
C SER A 132 -1.10 10.93 1.94
N ILE A 133 -0.86 9.85 2.67
CA ILE A 133 0.12 9.75 3.75
C ILE A 133 1.10 8.66 3.34
N ASP A 134 2.37 9.03 3.09
CA ASP A 134 3.44 8.11 2.74
C ASP A 134 4.32 7.85 3.97
N THR A 135 4.23 6.64 4.51
CA THR A 135 4.93 6.26 5.74
C THR A 135 6.44 6.27 5.59
N LEU A 136 6.99 6.03 4.37
CA LEU A 136 8.42 6.18 4.13
C LEU A 136 8.87 7.63 4.29
N GLN A 137 8.08 8.58 3.78
CA GLN A 137 8.39 10.01 3.93
C GLN A 137 8.29 10.45 5.39
N LEU A 138 7.32 9.93 6.15
CA LEU A 138 7.20 10.22 7.58
C LEU A 138 8.43 9.71 8.36
N VAL A 139 8.86 8.47 8.12
CA VAL A 139 10.05 7.91 8.76
C VAL A 139 11.32 8.67 8.41
N ARG A 140 11.49 9.07 7.15
CA ARG A 140 12.64 9.89 6.73
C ARG A 140 12.67 11.22 7.47
N LYS A 141 11.55 11.93 7.55
CA LYS A 141 11.43 13.19 8.31
C LYS A 141 11.70 13.01 9.82
N MET A 142 11.16 11.92 10.39
CA MET A 142 11.43 11.57 11.80
C MET A 142 12.92 11.38 12.05
N ARG A 143 13.59 10.56 11.25
CA ARG A 143 15.03 10.27 11.39
C ARG A 143 15.91 11.50 11.15
N GLN A 144 15.53 12.35 10.20
CA GLN A 144 16.24 13.62 9.97
C GLN A 144 16.17 14.54 11.20
N LYS A 145 15.03 14.60 11.88
CA LYS A 145 14.90 15.36 13.14
C LYS A 145 15.74 14.77 14.27
N GLU A 146 15.85 13.44 14.34
CA GLU A 146 16.61 12.75 15.39
C GLU A 146 18.14 12.84 15.17
N SER A 147 18.61 12.76 13.94
CA SER A 147 20.06 12.71 13.62
C SER A 147 20.67 14.06 13.26
N GLY A 148 19.88 15.03 12.87
CA GLY A 148 20.36 16.31 12.33
C GLY A 148 21.07 16.22 10.97
N GLU A 149 21.16 15.04 10.36
CA GLU A 149 21.85 14.79 9.09
C GLU A 149 20.88 14.35 7.98
N GLU A 150 21.05 14.92 6.78
CA GLU A 150 20.47 14.39 5.54
C GLU A 150 21.28 13.17 5.06
N ASP A 151 21.03 12.00 5.65
CA ASP A 151 21.74 10.78 5.26
C ASP A 151 20.89 9.87 4.35
N GLU A 152 20.56 10.36 3.15
CA GLU A 152 19.81 9.57 2.16
C GLU A 152 20.55 8.30 1.71
N LYS A 153 21.88 8.35 1.65
CA LYS A 153 22.70 7.24 1.09
C LYS A 153 22.89 6.06 2.05
N ARG A 154 22.98 6.31 3.36
CA ARG A 154 23.10 5.25 4.38
C ARG A 154 21.79 4.57 4.72
N GLN A 155 20.65 5.17 4.35
CA GLN A 155 19.32 4.67 4.68
C GLN A 155 18.68 3.81 3.59
N HIS A 156 19.35 3.66 2.44
CA HIS A 156 18.83 2.81 1.35
C HIS A 156 18.76 1.35 1.83
N GLY A 157 17.54 0.78 1.82
CA GLY A 157 17.25 -0.55 2.37
C GLY A 157 16.89 -0.59 3.86
N ARG A 158 17.34 0.35 4.69
CA ARG A 158 16.98 0.41 6.13
C ARG A 158 15.50 0.76 6.35
N ASN A 159 14.93 1.55 5.46
CA ASN A 159 13.57 2.06 5.55
C ASN A 159 12.57 1.25 4.70
N THR A 160 12.86 -0.01 4.36
CA THR A 160 11.83 -0.88 3.77
C THR A 160 10.74 -1.17 4.80
N LEU A 161 9.52 -1.42 4.36
CA LEU A 161 8.39 -1.71 5.25
C LEU A 161 8.72 -2.89 6.19
N GLU A 162 9.29 -3.97 5.64
CA GLU A 162 9.75 -5.14 6.42
C GLU A 162 10.73 -4.75 7.53
N ASN A 163 11.78 -3.97 7.18
CA ASN A 163 12.81 -3.59 8.15
C ASN A 163 12.24 -2.66 9.24
N LEU A 164 11.34 -1.76 8.89
CA LEU A 164 10.67 -0.88 9.85
C LEU A 164 9.73 -1.66 10.77
N CYS A 165 8.97 -2.60 10.23
CA CYS A 165 8.13 -3.48 11.05
C CYS A 165 9.00 -4.28 12.04
N ARG A 166 10.13 -4.82 11.60
CA ARG A 166 11.07 -5.53 12.47
C ARG A 166 11.67 -4.60 13.54
N GLU A 167 12.08 -3.39 13.16
CA GLU A 167 12.66 -2.39 14.07
C GLU A 167 11.69 -1.97 15.17
N PHE A 168 10.41 -1.81 14.82
CA PHE A 168 9.37 -1.36 15.76
C PHE A 168 8.57 -2.50 16.40
N GLY A 169 8.93 -3.75 16.14
CA GLY A 169 8.23 -4.92 16.69
C GLY A 169 6.81 -5.11 16.17
N LEU A 170 6.55 -4.68 14.92
CA LEU A 170 5.26 -4.82 14.25
C LEU A 170 5.18 -6.13 13.46
N VAL A 171 3.96 -6.64 13.27
CA VAL A 171 3.72 -7.84 12.45
C VAL A 171 3.91 -7.50 10.97
N TYR A 172 4.62 -8.36 10.24
CA TYR A 172 4.83 -8.25 8.80
C TYR A 172 4.65 -9.60 8.11
N GLY A 173 3.92 -9.62 7.00
CA GLY A 173 3.66 -10.85 6.24
C GLY A 173 2.59 -11.75 6.85
N GLY A 174 1.67 -11.20 7.66
CA GLY A 174 0.64 -11.93 8.39
C GLY A 174 1.18 -12.66 9.63
N ASP A 175 0.31 -13.35 10.36
CA ASP A 175 0.63 -13.97 11.65
C ASP A 175 1.78 -15.00 11.62
N GLU A 176 2.11 -15.52 10.43
CA GLU A 176 3.16 -16.52 10.24
C GLU A 176 4.31 -16.03 9.34
N GLY A 177 4.31 -14.76 8.91
CA GLY A 177 5.34 -14.18 8.03
C GLY A 177 5.41 -14.78 6.63
N ARG A 178 4.45 -15.65 6.26
CA ARG A 178 4.49 -16.43 5.01
C ARG A 178 4.00 -15.69 3.78
N ASN A 179 3.30 -14.57 3.96
CA ASN A 179 2.66 -13.81 2.90
C ASN A 179 3.26 -12.41 2.74
N ALA A 180 4.50 -12.21 3.16
CA ALA A 180 5.23 -10.98 2.88
C ALA A 180 5.25 -10.71 1.37
N HIS A 181 5.20 -9.43 0.99
CA HIS A 181 5.11 -8.99 -0.40
C HIS A 181 3.84 -9.48 -1.11
N ARG A 182 2.71 -9.33 -0.45
CA ARG A 182 1.37 -9.47 -1.01
C ARG A 182 0.57 -8.23 -0.61
N GLY A 183 -0.15 -7.67 -1.56
CA GLY A 183 -0.78 -6.37 -1.42
C GLY A 183 -1.60 -6.17 -0.15
N LEU A 184 -2.37 -7.17 0.32
CA LEU A 184 -3.16 -7.03 1.55
C LEU A 184 -2.28 -6.96 2.79
N GLU A 185 -1.32 -7.86 2.91
CA GLU A 185 -0.44 -7.97 4.06
C GLU A 185 0.49 -6.75 4.18
N ASP A 186 0.95 -6.22 3.04
CA ASP A 186 1.77 -5.00 3.00
C ASP A 186 0.91 -3.76 3.31
N ALA A 187 -0.33 -3.69 2.83
CA ALA A 187 -1.27 -2.64 3.21
C ALA A 187 -1.64 -2.68 4.73
N GLU A 188 -1.79 -3.86 5.32
CA GLU A 188 -1.99 -4.01 6.77
C GLU A 188 -0.77 -3.50 7.55
N ALA A 189 0.42 -3.94 7.18
CA ALA A 189 1.67 -3.54 7.84
C ALA A 189 1.95 -2.03 7.71
N CYS A 190 1.65 -1.45 6.54
CA CYS A 190 1.77 -0.02 6.30
C CYS A 190 0.87 0.80 7.23
N LEU A 191 -0.38 0.35 7.43
CA LEU A 191 -1.33 1.01 8.32
C LEU A 191 -0.93 0.87 9.80
N ASP A 192 -0.47 -0.33 10.21
CA ASP A 192 0.07 -0.55 11.56
C ASP A 192 1.30 0.33 11.83
N LEU A 193 2.19 0.48 10.84
CA LEU A 193 3.35 1.38 10.94
C LEU A 193 2.90 2.84 11.14
N LEU A 194 1.94 3.33 10.35
CA LEU A 194 1.40 4.68 10.52
C LEU A 194 0.84 4.88 11.93
N PHE A 195 0.00 3.96 12.39
CA PHE A 195 -0.62 4.06 13.71
C PHE A 195 0.39 4.00 14.85
N TYR A 196 1.39 3.12 14.73
CA TYR A 196 2.49 3.06 15.68
C TYR A 196 3.24 4.39 15.78
N LEU A 197 3.61 4.99 14.63
CA LEU A 197 4.35 6.24 14.60
C LEU A 197 3.58 7.38 15.27
N VAL A 198 2.27 7.47 15.03
CA VAL A 198 1.41 8.50 15.63
C VAL A 198 1.19 8.25 17.12
N ASN A 199 0.80 7.03 17.51
CA ASN A 199 0.50 6.69 18.90
C ASN A 199 1.71 6.84 19.83
N ASN A 200 2.93 6.68 19.31
CA ASN A 200 4.16 6.84 20.08
C ASN A 200 4.78 8.26 19.94
N GLY A 201 4.04 9.22 19.41
CA GLY A 201 4.50 10.62 19.29
C GLY A 201 5.73 10.80 18.38
N LYS A 202 5.99 9.84 17.49
CA LYS A 202 7.13 9.90 16.58
C LYS A 202 6.90 10.85 15.41
N VAL A 203 5.63 10.99 15.02
CA VAL A 203 5.20 11.92 13.96
C VAL A 203 3.88 12.59 14.36
N GLU A 204 3.69 13.81 13.86
CA GLU A 204 2.42 14.53 13.96
C GLU A 204 1.78 14.59 12.58
N ILE A 205 0.49 14.31 12.51
CA ILE A 205 -0.31 14.37 11.29
C ILE A 205 -1.39 15.45 11.46
N SER A 206 -1.37 16.42 10.55
CA SER A 206 -2.46 17.39 10.39
C SER A 206 -3.29 16.97 9.18
N ILE A 207 -4.58 16.74 9.36
CA ILE A 207 -5.53 16.27 8.33
C ILE A 207 -6.45 17.42 7.90
#